data_7c039f52e29818f7ccc2b88750094a3b
#
_entry.id   7c039f52e29818f7ccc2b88750094a3b
#
_cell.length_a   1.000
_cell.length_b   1.000
_cell.length_c   1.000
_cell.angle_alpha   90.00
_cell.angle_beta   90.00
_cell.angle_gamma   90.00
#
_symmetry.space_group_name_H-M   'P 1'
#
loop_
_entity.id
_entity.type
_entity.pdbx_description
1 polymer ?
#
loop_
_entity_poly.entity_id
_entity_poly.type
_entity_poly.pdbx_seq_one_letter_code
_entity_poly.pdbx_strand_id
1 'polypeptide(L)'
;MESLLARLPSRSRIAVIRLRSMGDCVLTTPALALLKAHRPDLQVRVVVEPRFAGVFEDNPDVDEISPRVGSRVDMALNLHGGTRSMWMTLTSDAKFGVGFAHHRFSGIYSQRIPRAQEILGEERPVHTAEHLASAMFWLGVPRTEIPRAKLVASRRPDYPPYVVMHPFAATAEKTWPPERFLAVANQMQAAALLPMIVAGPADDTAPFSKFQVVRNPPLSALKSLMSGAALFIGNDSGPAHVAAAFGVPVVALFGPSDPVTWAPWRAEARVLTSNGGIGQIAVEEVMAAVEALRNGTVKAEA
;
A
#
# COMPACT_ATOMS: atom_id res chain seq x y z
N MET A 1 17.95 -28.08 1.79
CA MET A 1 18.75 -27.22 0.85
C MET A 1 18.95 -25.88 1.52
N GLU A 2 20.11 -25.29 1.36
CA GLU A 2 20.41 -23.95 1.85
C GLU A 2 19.52 -22.90 1.16
N SER A 3 18.97 -21.97 1.95
CA SER A 3 18.06 -20.94 1.40
C SER A 3 18.80 -19.98 0.46
N LEU A 4 18.06 -19.31 -0.42
CA LEU A 4 18.70 -18.38 -1.37
C LEU A 4 19.37 -17.20 -0.66
N LEU A 5 18.79 -16.71 0.44
CA LEU A 5 19.40 -15.64 1.24
C LEU A 5 20.68 -16.09 1.97
N ALA A 6 20.77 -17.34 2.39
CA ALA A 6 21.98 -17.89 3.02
C ALA A 6 23.15 -17.99 2.03
N ARG A 7 22.86 -18.14 0.73
CA ARG A 7 23.86 -18.20 -0.35
C ARG A 7 24.41 -16.83 -0.76
N LEU A 8 23.81 -15.74 -0.27
CA LEU A 8 24.27 -14.39 -0.55
C LEU A 8 25.35 -13.99 0.46
N PRO A 9 26.52 -13.55 -0.01
CA PRO A 9 27.54 -12.95 0.85
C PRO A 9 27.00 -11.79 1.71
N SER A 10 27.71 -11.48 2.77
CA SER A 10 27.41 -10.28 3.56
C SER A 10 27.49 -9.03 2.68
N ARG A 11 26.60 -8.07 2.92
CA ARG A 11 26.48 -6.80 2.18
C ARG A 11 26.12 -6.95 0.69
N SER A 12 25.57 -8.11 0.28
CA SER A 12 25.05 -8.29 -1.08
C SER A 12 23.97 -7.26 -1.39
N ARG A 13 23.91 -6.89 -2.68
CA ARG A 13 22.94 -5.91 -3.19
C ARG A 13 21.74 -6.60 -3.79
N ILE A 14 20.56 -6.27 -3.28
CA ILE A 14 19.27 -6.77 -3.77
C ILE A 14 18.50 -5.62 -4.40
N ALA A 15 18.14 -5.76 -5.67
CA ALA A 15 17.20 -4.85 -6.33
C ALA A 15 15.80 -5.44 -6.27
N VAL A 16 14.92 -4.83 -5.47
CA VAL A 16 13.50 -5.19 -5.37
C VAL A 16 12.69 -4.36 -6.35
N ILE A 17 12.13 -5.00 -7.37
CA ILE A 17 11.43 -4.32 -8.47
C ILE A 17 9.94 -4.26 -8.15
N ARG A 18 9.42 -3.06 -7.84
CA ARG A 18 8.01 -2.75 -7.67
C ARG A 18 7.70 -1.40 -8.29
N LEU A 19 7.38 -1.37 -9.58
CA LEU A 19 7.32 -0.14 -10.38
C LEU A 19 6.14 0.76 -10.01
N ARG A 20 4.98 0.18 -9.70
CA ARG A 20 3.67 0.83 -9.44
C ARG A 20 2.68 -0.20 -8.87
N SER A 21 1.47 0.14 -8.40
CA SER A 21 0.87 1.45 -8.14
C SER A 21 1.25 1.97 -6.74
N MET A 22 0.64 3.08 -6.29
CA MET A 22 0.89 3.61 -4.93
C MET A 22 0.56 2.56 -3.85
N GLY A 23 -0.64 1.99 -3.86
CA GLY A 23 -1.05 0.97 -2.89
C GLY A 23 -0.15 -0.26 -2.91
N ASP A 24 0.20 -0.74 -4.09
CA ASP A 24 1.14 -1.85 -4.27
C ASP A 24 2.53 -1.54 -3.70
N CYS A 25 3.04 -0.33 -3.89
CA CYS A 25 4.32 0.10 -3.32
C CYS A 25 4.24 0.12 -1.79
N VAL A 26 3.15 0.65 -1.21
CA VAL A 26 2.91 0.64 0.24
C VAL A 26 2.87 -0.80 0.76
N LEU A 27 2.11 -1.69 0.13
CA LEU A 27 1.98 -3.10 0.53
C LEU A 27 3.26 -3.93 0.31
N THR A 28 4.27 -3.38 -0.37
CA THR A 28 5.61 -4.01 -0.48
C THR A 28 6.46 -3.77 0.77
N THR A 29 6.22 -2.71 1.52
CA THR A 29 7.07 -2.35 2.67
C THR A 29 7.09 -3.40 3.78
N PRO A 30 6.03 -4.18 4.08
CA PRO A 30 6.10 -5.30 5.02
C PRO A 30 7.13 -6.37 4.62
N ALA A 31 7.21 -6.69 3.32
CA ALA A 31 8.19 -7.65 2.81
C ALA A 31 9.64 -7.13 2.97
N LEU A 32 9.87 -5.82 2.73
CA LEU A 32 11.18 -5.20 2.94
C LEU A 32 11.57 -5.23 4.42
N ALA A 33 10.62 -4.95 5.32
CA ALA A 33 10.85 -5.01 6.77
C ALA A 33 11.26 -6.42 7.22
N LEU A 34 10.58 -7.47 6.72
CA LEU A 34 10.94 -8.85 6.98
C LEU A 34 12.35 -9.20 6.48
N LEU A 35 12.70 -8.76 5.28
CA LEU A 35 14.01 -8.98 4.69
C LEU A 35 15.12 -8.33 5.53
N LYS A 36 14.96 -7.06 5.87
CA LYS A 36 15.97 -6.29 6.63
C LYS A 36 16.05 -6.75 8.09
N ALA A 37 14.96 -7.17 8.71
CA ALA A 37 14.98 -7.75 10.04
C ALA A 37 15.80 -9.07 10.10
N HIS A 38 15.71 -9.90 9.07
CA HIS A 38 16.44 -11.16 8.97
C HIS A 38 17.89 -10.98 8.50
N ARG A 39 18.12 -10.09 7.53
CA ARG A 39 19.44 -9.81 6.93
C ARG A 39 19.69 -8.30 6.90
N PRO A 40 20.00 -7.67 8.07
CA PRO A 40 20.25 -6.22 8.17
C PRO A 40 21.47 -5.77 7.39
N ASP A 41 22.37 -6.70 7.08
CA ASP A 41 23.61 -6.47 6.32
C ASP A 41 23.38 -6.25 4.82
N LEU A 42 22.25 -6.69 4.27
CA LEU A 42 21.96 -6.56 2.84
C LEU A 42 21.68 -5.09 2.44
N GLN A 43 22.14 -4.74 1.25
CA GLN A 43 21.85 -3.44 0.65
C GLN A 43 20.60 -3.57 -0.25
N VAL A 44 19.49 -2.99 0.19
CA VAL A 44 18.21 -3.06 -0.50
C VAL A 44 17.98 -1.83 -1.36
N ARG A 45 18.01 -2.00 -2.68
CA ARG A 45 17.58 -0.99 -3.65
C ARG A 45 16.15 -1.28 -4.08
N VAL A 46 15.25 -0.31 -3.90
CA VAL A 46 13.89 -0.41 -4.46
C VAL A 46 13.87 0.22 -5.85
N VAL A 47 13.42 -0.56 -6.83
CA VAL A 47 13.27 -0.11 -8.23
C VAL A 47 11.81 0.26 -8.46
N VAL A 48 11.54 1.55 -8.61
CA VAL A 48 10.21 2.14 -8.64
C VAL A 48 10.12 3.29 -9.64
N GLU A 49 8.93 3.54 -10.19
CA GLU A 49 8.69 4.74 -11.02
C GLU A 49 8.82 6.02 -10.16
N PRO A 50 9.44 7.10 -10.68
CA PRO A 50 9.75 8.31 -9.91
C PRO A 50 8.54 8.89 -9.15
N ARG A 51 7.33 8.82 -9.73
CA ARG A 51 6.09 9.31 -9.11
C ARG A 51 5.68 8.56 -7.84
N PHE A 52 6.22 7.36 -7.59
CA PHE A 52 5.96 6.56 -6.39
C PHE A 52 7.17 6.44 -5.46
N ALA A 53 8.30 7.05 -5.82
CA ALA A 53 9.54 7.01 -5.03
C ALA A 53 9.31 7.46 -3.58
N GLY A 54 8.50 8.50 -3.38
CA GLY A 54 8.15 9.04 -2.07
C GLY A 54 7.51 8.05 -1.10
N VAL A 55 6.99 6.90 -1.57
CA VAL A 55 6.53 5.82 -0.68
C VAL A 55 7.68 5.25 0.14
N PHE A 56 8.87 5.17 -0.44
CA PHE A 56 10.04 4.52 0.16
C PHE A 56 11.03 5.52 0.77
N GLU A 57 10.83 6.83 0.58
CA GLU A 57 11.67 7.87 1.19
C GLU A 57 11.68 7.76 2.72
N ASP A 58 12.89 7.85 3.29
CA ASP A 58 13.18 7.75 4.73
C ASP A 58 12.82 6.39 5.35
N ASN A 59 12.47 5.37 4.55
CA ASN A 59 12.18 4.04 5.07
C ASN A 59 13.50 3.34 5.47
N PRO A 60 13.69 2.97 6.75
CA PRO A 60 14.95 2.36 7.23
C PRO A 60 15.24 0.98 6.64
N ASP A 61 14.25 0.36 5.98
CA ASP A 61 14.39 -0.94 5.32
C ASP A 61 14.82 -0.81 3.86
N VAL A 62 15.11 0.42 3.39
CA VAL A 62 15.51 0.75 2.02
C VAL A 62 16.81 1.57 2.04
N ASP A 63 17.85 1.06 1.40
CA ASP A 63 19.14 1.75 1.32
C ASP A 63 19.23 2.68 0.09
N GLU A 64 18.49 2.34 -0.99
CA GLU A 64 18.51 3.13 -2.22
C GLU A 64 17.17 3.05 -2.96
N ILE A 65 16.73 4.16 -3.54
CA ILE A 65 15.55 4.25 -4.41
C ILE A 65 16.03 4.63 -5.81
N SER A 66 15.59 3.87 -6.83
CA SER A 66 16.07 4.06 -8.20
C SER A 66 14.97 3.71 -9.22
N PRO A 67 14.93 4.36 -10.39
CA PRO A 67 14.08 3.93 -11.49
C PRO A 67 14.69 2.76 -12.31
N ARG A 68 15.89 2.31 -11.96
CA ARG A 68 16.64 1.26 -12.67
C ARG A 68 17.25 0.25 -11.71
N VAL A 69 17.43 -0.98 -12.17
CA VAL A 69 18.11 -2.03 -11.39
C VAL A 69 19.56 -1.64 -11.07
N GLY A 70 20.24 -1.00 -12.03
CA GLY A 70 21.65 -0.63 -11.89
C GLY A 70 22.60 -1.81 -12.10
N SER A 71 23.88 -1.59 -11.83
CA SER A 71 24.95 -2.57 -11.96
C SER A 71 25.34 -3.16 -10.59
N ARG A 72 26.08 -4.29 -10.64
CA ARG A 72 26.62 -4.97 -9.44
C ARG A 72 25.53 -5.39 -8.46
N VAL A 73 24.47 -5.98 -8.96
CA VAL A 73 23.34 -6.51 -8.18
C VAL A 73 23.50 -8.01 -8.04
N ASP A 74 23.50 -8.54 -6.82
CA ASP A 74 23.59 -9.98 -6.58
C ASP A 74 22.25 -10.68 -6.86
N MET A 75 21.12 -10.00 -6.54
CA MET A 75 19.77 -10.51 -6.76
C MET A 75 18.85 -9.41 -7.31
N ALA A 76 18.19 -9.68 -8.42
CA ALA A 76 17.06 -8.89 -8.93
C ALA A 76 15.75 -9.61 -8.58
N LEU A 77 15.05 -9.12 -7.56
CA LEU A 77 13.79 -9.67 -7.07
C LEU A 77 12.61 -8.93 -7.69
N ASN A 78 11.93 -9.56 -8.63
CA ASN A 78 10.80 -8.97 -9.35
C ASN A 78 9.46 -9.31 -8.66
N LEU A 79 8.95 -8.36 -7.90
CA LEU A 79 7.63 -8.45 -7.26
C LEU A 79 6.53 -7.77 -8.08
N HIS A 80 6.84 -7.24 -9.27
CA HIS A 80 5.88 -6.50 -10.12
C HIS A 80 5.23 -7.36 -11.21
N GLY A 81 6.00 -8.22 -11.90
CA GLY A 81 5.51 -9.21 -12.87
C GLY A 81 5.13 -8.70 -14.26
N GLY A 82 5.22 -7.39 -14.54
CA GLY A 82 4.90 -6.83 -15.85
C GLY A 82 6.04 -6.93 -16.85
N THR A 83 5.75 -6.69 -18.15
CA THR A 83 6.74 -6.78 -19.25
C THR A 83 7.97 -5.89 -19.00
N ARG A 84 7.77 -4.66 -18.54
CA ARG A 84 8.88 -3.74 -18.25
C ARG A 84 9.78 -4.28 -17.13
N SER A 85 9.20 -4.76 -16.03
CA SER A 85 9.97 -5.33 -14.93
C SER A 85 10.67 -6.62 -15.30
N MET A 86 10.06 -7.42 -16.19
CA MET A 86 10.67 -8.61 -16.78
C MET A 86 11.95 -8.23 -17.53
N TRP A 87 11.89 -7.26 -18.46
CA TRP A 87 13.07 -6.79 -19.17
C TRP A 87 14.14 -6.23 -18.24
N MET A 88 13.75 -5.48 -17.21
CA MET A 88 14.69 -4.97 -16.20
C MET A 88 15.40 -6.10 -15.46
N THR A 89 14.70 -7.22 -15.18
CA THR A 89 15.31 -8.40 -14.56
C THR A 89 16.25 -9.12 -15.54
N LEU A 90 15.80 -9.34 -16.77
CA LEU A 90 16.57 -10.06 -17.80
C LEU A 90 17.86 -9.34 -18.17
N THR A 91 17.82 -8.01 -18.28
CA THR A 91 18.96 -7.19 -18.67
C THR A 91 19.83 -6.74 -17.48
N SER A 92 19.48 -7.16 -16.27
CA SER A 92 20.34 -6.95 -15.11
C SER A 92 21.53 -7.90 -15.15
N ASP A 93 22.64 -7.50 -14.57
CA ASP A 93 23.82 -8.34 -14.34
C ASP A 93 23.70 -9.19 -13.05
N ALA A 94 22.49 -9.31 -12.51
CA ALA A 94 22.23 -10.02 -11.26
C ALA A 94 22.54 -11.52 -11.37
N LYS A 95 23.26 -12.04 -10.37
CA LYS A 95 23.55 -13.48 -10.26
C LYS A 95 22.26 -14.31 -10.14
N PHE A 96 21.24 -13.75 -9.48
CA PHE A 96 19.94 -14.37 -9.33
C PHE A 96 18.83 -13.44 -9.83
N GLY A 97 18.16 -13.82 -10.90
CA GLY A 97 16.90 -13.24 -11.34
C GLY A 97 15.74 -14.00 -10.69
N VAL A 98 15.01 -13.39 -9.79
CA VAL A 98 13.97 -14.02 -8.96
C VAL A 98 12.61 -13.38 -9.22
N GLY A 99 11.55 -14.19 -9.33
CA GLY A 99 10.18 -13.69 -9.47
C GLY A 99 9.16 -14.81 -9.33
N PHE A 100 7.88 -14.46 -9.20
CA PHE A 100 6.82 -15.45 -9.00
C PHE A 100 6.61 -16.35 -10.24
N ALA A 101 6.38 -17.63 -10.00
CA ALA A 101 6.18 -18.63 -11.04
C ALA A 101 4.93 -18.35 -11.90
N HIS A 102 3.90 -17.70 -11.34
CA HIS A 102 2.67 -17.33 -12.05
C HIS A 102 2.82 -16.07 -12.92
N HIS A 103 3.94 -15.36 -12.87
CA HIS A 103 4.17 -14.23 -13.77
C HIS A 103 4.20 -14.72 -15.22
N ARG A 104 3.56 -13.97 -16.13
CA ARG A 104 3.44 -14.31 -17.56
C ARG A 104 4.76 -14.71 -18.22
N PHE A 105 5.87 -14.14 -17.78
CA PHE A 105 7.21 -14.36 -18.36
C PHE A 105 8.15 -15.02 -17.34
N SER A 106 7.63 -15.89 -16.47
CA SER A 106 8.42 -16.50 -15.39
C SER A 106 9.58 -17.37 -15.88
N GLY A 107 9.58 -17.79 -17.14
CA GLY A 107 10.67 -18.56 -17.74
C GLY A 107 12.03 -17.86 -17.77
N ILE A 108 12.08 -16.52 -17.64
CA ILE A 108 13.33 -15.75 -17.57
C ILE A 108 14.00 -15.79 -16.20
N TYR A 109 13.26 -16.14 -15.15
CA TYR A 109 13.82 -16.16 -13.80
C TYR A 109 14.68 -17.40 -13.58
N SER A 110 15.88 -17.20 -13.05
CA SER A 110 16.74 -18.29 -12.62
C SER A 110 16.16 -19.01 -11.38
N GLN A 111 15.35 -18.31 -10.60
CA GLN A 111 14.65 -18.81 -9.43
C GLN A 111 13.18 -18.35 -9.45
N ARG A 112 12.25 -19.30 -9.37
CA ARG A 112 10.81 -19.04 -9.44
C ARG A 112 10.15 -19.28 -8.10
N ILE A 113 9.55 -18.23 -7.56
CA ILE A 113 8.82 -18.27 -6.29
C ILE A 113 7.47 -18.95 -6.53
N PRO A 114 7.10 -20.01 -5.79
CA PRO A 114 5.79 -20.66 -5.87
C PRO A 114 4.65 -19.68 -5.52
N ARG A 115 3.40 -20.14 -5.63
CA ARG A 115 2.23 -19.37 -5.17
C ARG A 115 2.30 -19.13 -3.65
N ALA A 116 1.76 -18.01 -3.20
CA ALA A 116 1.70 -17.70 -1.78
C ALA A 116 1.01 -18.81 -0.96
N GLN A 117 -0.06 -19.40 -1.50
CA GLN A 117 -0.78 -20.52 -0.89
C GLN A 117 0.13 -21.73 -0.61
N GLU A 118 0.97 -22.08 -1.58
CA GLU A 118 1.93 -23.19 -1.43
C GLU A 118 2.98 -22.88 -0.35
N ILE A 119 3.47 -21.64 -0.33
CA ILE A 119 4.45 -21.19 0.67
C ILE A 119 3.82 -21.11 2.06
N LEU A 120 2.60 -20.59 2.18
CA LEU A 120 1.89 -20.42 3.44
C LEU A 120 1.26 -21.74 3.93
N GLY A 121 1.05 -22.72 3.05
CA GLY A 121 0.39 -23.99 3.36
C GLY A 121 -1.11 -23.84 3.59
N GLU A 122 -1.75 -22.87 2.94
CA GLU A 122 -3.15 -22.52 3.12
C GLU A 122 -3.82 -22.24 1.76
N GLU A 123 -4.80 -23.08 1.37
CA GLU A 123 -5.58 -22.88 0.12
C GLU A 123 -6.73 -21.90 0.36
N ARG A 124 -6.39 -20.62 0.51
CA ARG A 124 -7.35 -19.50 0.61
C ARG A 124 -6.92 -18.32 -0.26
N PRO A 125 -7.80 -17.40 -0.59
CA PRO A 125 -7.38 -16.10 -1.09
C PRO A 125 -6.44 -15.44 -0.08
N VAL A 126 -5.34 -14.87 -0.55
CA VAL A 126 -4.36 -14.19 0.29
C VAL A 126 -4.34 -12.69 0.00
N HIS A 127 -4.12 -11.92 1.02
CA HIS A 127 -3.95 -10.48 0.89
C HIS A 127 -2.66 -10.15 0.12
N THR A 128 -2.62 -9.03 -0.62
CA THR A 128 -1.43 -8.63 -1.38
C THR A 128 -0.18 -8.50 -0.50
N ALA A 129 -0.30 -8.00 0.74
CA ALA A 129 0.83 -7.96 1.67
C ALA A 129 1.34 -9.35 2.05
N GLU A 130 0.45 -10.33 2.27
CA GLU A 130 0.81 -11.73 2.52
C GLU A 130 1.50 -12.35 1.30
N HIS A 131 0.94 -12.09 0.11
CA HIS A 131 1.52 -12.55 -1.15
C HIS A 131 2.96 -12.07 -1.32
N LEU A 132 3.23 -10.79 -1.06
CA LEU A 132 4.57 -10.22 -1.19
C LEU A 132 5.51 -10.70 -0.07
N ALA A 133 5.02 -10.83 1.16
CA ALA A 133 5.78 -11.34 2.29
C ALA A 133 6.14 -12.84 2.11
N SER A 134 5.27 -13.63 1.49
CA SER A 134 5.54 -15.05 1.21
C SER A 134 6.80 -15.24 0.38
N ALA A 135 7.13 -14.30 -0.51
CA ALA A 135 8.39 -14.31 -1.25
C ALA A 135 9.60 -14.28 -0.31
N MET A 136 9.54 -13.50 0.78
CA MET A 136 10.63 -13.43 1.76
C MET A 136 10.78 -14.76 2.52
N PHE A 137 9.67 -15.40 2.89
CA PHE A 137 9.70 -16.71 3.54
C PHE A 137 10.31 -17.78 2.62
N TRP A 138 9.95 -17.77 1.35
CA TRP A 138 10.55 -18.68 0.37
C TRP A 138 12.05 -18.42 0.15
N LEU A 139 12.48 -17.16 0.20
CA LEU A 139 13.89 -16.79 0.08
C LEU A 139 14.72 -17.24 1.29
N GLY A 140 14.08 -17.54 2.43
CA GLY A 140 14.75 -18.05 3.63
C GLY A 140 14.55 -17.22 4.89
N VAL A 141 13.74 -16.17 4.85
CA VAL A 141 13.29 -15.49 6.07
C VAL A 141 12.40 -16.47 6.86
N PRO A 142 12.64 -16.70 8.16
CA PRO A 142 11.76 -17.51 8.99
C PRO A 142 10.32 -16.97 8.97
N ARG A 143 9.34 -17.87 8.95
CA ARG A 143 7.94 -17.47 9.05
C ARG A 143 7.69 -16.76 10.37
N THR A 144 7.17 -15.58 10.29
CA THR A 144 6.78 -14.74 11.43
C THR A 144 5.57 -13.91 11.06
N GLU A 145 5.05 -13.19 12.03
CA GLU A 145 3.98 -12.23 11.79
C GLU A 145 4.42 -11.16 10.78
N ILE A 146 3.57 -10.95 9.75
CA ILE A 146 3.85 -9.95 8.72
C ILE A 146 3.51 -8.58 9.30
N PRO A 147 4.46 -7.63 9.37
CA PRO A 147 4.21 -6.34 9.99
C PRO A 147 3.20 -5.50 9.20
N ARG A 148 2.69 -4.44 9.82
CA ARG A 148 1.99 -3.38 9.11
C ARG A 148 2.94 -2.71 8.12
N ALA A 149 2.38 -2.12 7.04
CA ALA A 149 3.14 -1.31 6.11
C ALA A 149 3.83 -0.14 6.84
N LYS A 150 5.07 0.18 6.46
CA LYS A 150 5.88 1.22 7.10
C LYS A 150 6.10 2.37 6.13
N LEU A 151 5.58 3.53 6.49
CA LEU A 151 5.86 4.80 5.83
C LEU A 151 6.44 5.78 6.85
N VAL A 152 7.24 6.72 6.38
CA VAL A 152 7.82 7.78 7.22
C VAL A 152 7.30 9.13 6.75
N ALA A 153 6.76 9.91 7.66
CA ALA A 153 6.35 11.29 7.44
C ALA A 153 7.30 12.24 8.19
N SER A 154 7.75 13.28 7.51
CA SER A 154 8.71 14.24 8.09
C SER A 154 8.08 15.13 9.16
N ARG A 155 6.79 15.41 9.09
CA ARG A 155 6.07 16.28 10.05
C ARG A 155 4.57 15.98 10.00
N ARG A 156 3.92 16.00 11.18
CA ARG A 156 2.44 16.10 11.26
C ARG A 156 2.02 17.55 11.06
N PRO A 157 0.95 17.82 10.29
CA PRO A 157 0.40 19.16 10.20
C PRO A 157 -0.21 19.59 11.56
N ASP A 158 -0.11 20.87 11.85
CA ASP A 158 -0.76 21.47 13.02
C ASP A 158 -2.15 21.98 12.61
N TYR A 159 -3.09 21.06 12.45
CA TYR A 159 -4.48 21.35 12.15
C TYR A 159 -5.39 20.96 13.33
N PRO A 160 -6.58 21.59 13.46
CA PRO A 160 -7.68 21.01 14.24
C PRO A 160 -7.94 19.55 13.83
N PRO A 161 -8.61 18.72 14.65
CA PRO A 161 -8.94 17.36 14.27
C PRO A 161 -9.60 17.30 12.88
N TYR A 162 -9.06 16.49 11.99
CA TYR A 162 -9.52 16.41 10.60
C TYR A 162 -9.68 14.97 10.11
N VAL A 163 -10.56 14.81 9.13
CA VAL A 163 -10.75 13.58 8.37
C VAL A 163 -10.21 13.78 6.96
N VAL A 164 -9.36 12.86 6.50
CA VAL A 164 -8.94 12.84 5.09
C VAL A 164 -9.95 12.06 4.29
N MET A 165 -10.46 12.68 3.23
CA MET A 165 -11.41 12.04 2.32
C MET A 165 -10.83 11.96 0.92
N HIS A 166 -10.96 10.78 0.28
CA HIS A 166 -10.56 10.56 -1.12
C HIS A 166 -11.72 10.02 -1.93
N PRO A 167 -12.57 10.91 -2.48
CA PRO A 167 -13.79 10.52 -3.21
C PRO A 167 -13.54 10.04 -4.63
N PHE A 168 -12.30 9.92 -5.07
CA PHE A 168 -11.91 9.59 -6.44
C PHE A 168 -11.34 8.17 -6.55
N ALA A 169 -11.49 7.56 -7.72
CA ALA A 169 -10.89 6.28 -8.07
C ALA A 169 -10.56 6.22 -9.56
N ALA A 170 -9.84 5.17 -9.98
CA ALA A 170 -9.38 5.04 -11.37
C ALA A 170 -10.52 4.78 -12.38
N THR A 171 -11.65 4.25 -11.93
CA THR A 171 -12.82 3.93 -12.79
C THR A 171 -14.13 4.27 -12.07
N ALA A 172 -15.18 4.52 -12.84
CA ALA A 172 -16.51 4.83 -12.30
C ALA A 172 -17.06 3.72 -11.41
N GLU A 173 -16.82 2.46 -11.74
CA GLU A 173 -17.27 1.28 -10.97
C GLU A 173 -16.65 1.20 -9.58
N LYS A 174 -15.51 1.87 -9.38
CA LYS A 174 -14.80 2.00 -8.09
C LYS A 174 -15.09 3.31 -7.38
N THR A 175 -15.90 4.18 -7.96
CA THR A 175 -16.15 5.53 -7.43
C THR A 175 -17.54 5.59 -6.80
N TRP A 176 -17.59 5.80 -5.50
CA TRP A 176 -18.84 6.09 -4.79
C TRP A 176 -19.34 7.48 -5.18
N PRO A 177 -20.68 7.69 -5.34
CA PRO A 177 -21.22 8.94 -5.84
C PRO A 177 -20.72 10.19 -5.07
N PRO A 178 -20.26 11.24 -5.78
CA PRO A 178 -19.72 12.45 -5.14
C PRO A 178 -20.70 13.13 -4.20
N GLU A 179 -21.99 13.14 -4.52
CA GLU A 179 -23.06 13.73 -3.68
C GLU A 179 -23.18 13.01 -2.32
N ARG A 180 -22.88 11.72 -2.26
CA ARG A 180 -22.89 10.96 -1.01
C ARG A 180 -21.63 11.24 -0.18
N PHE A 181 -20.46 11.36 -0.82
CA PHE A 181 -19.25 11.87 -0.15
C PHE A 181 -19.47 13.27 0.41
N LEU A 182 -20.19 14.13 -0.33
CA LEU A 182 -20.54 15.47 0.11
C LEU A 182 -21.44 15.45 1.36
N ALA A 183 -22.42 14.53 1.40
CA ALA A 183 -23.28 14.34 2.57
C ALA A 183 -22.47 13.91 3.81
N VAL A 184 -21.56 12.95 3.65
CA VAL A 184 -20.64 12.50 4.73
C VAL A 184 -19.74 13.65 5.18
N ALA A 185 -19.14 14.40 4.25
CA ALA A 185 -18.27 15.53 4.58
C ALA A 185 -18.99 16.61 5.41
N ASN A 186 -20.26 16.89 5.08
CA ASN A 186 -21.10 17.80 5.88
C ASN A 186 -21.32 17.30 7.31
N GLN A 187 -21.58 16.00 7.48
CA GLN A 187 -21.76 15.40 8.80
C GLN A 187 -20.45 15.40 9.60
N MET A 188 -19.29 15.16 8.95
CA MET A 188 -17.99 15.26 9.60
C MET A 188 -17.72 16.67 10.10
N GLN A 189 -17.99 17.68 9.26
CA GLN A 189 -17.85 19.09 9.65
C GLN A 189 -18.77 19.45 10.82
N ALA A 190 -20.01 18.98 10.82
CA ALA A 190 -20.95 19.18 11.92
C ALA A 190 -20.48 18.51 13.23
N ALA A 191 -19.72 17.40 13.11
CA ALA A 191 -19.09 16.71 14.24
C ALA A 191 -17.71 17.28 14.64
N ALA A 192 -17.39 18.51 14.23
CA ALA A 192 -16.13 19.23 14.48
C ALA A 192 -14.87 18.51 13.95
N LEU A 193 -15.01 17.67 12.94
CA LEU A 193 -13.89 17.10 12.17
C LEU A 193 -13.78 17.85 10.84
N LEU A 194 -12.63 18.48 10.60
CA LEU A 194 -12.39 19.23 9.37
C LEU A 194 -12.23 18.29 8.17
N PRO A 195 -13.13 18.31 7.14
CA PRO A 195 -12.94 17.51 5.94
C PRO A 195 -11.81 18.04 5.07
N MET A 196 -10.82 17.20 4.80
CA MET A 196 -9.68 17.47 3.92
C MET A 196 -9.80 16.56 2.68
N ILE A 197 -10.18 17.12 1.55
CA ILE A 197 -10.38 16.36 0.31
C ILE A 197 -9.06 16.21 -0.43
N VAL A 198 -8.59 14.99 -0.61
CA VAL A 198 -7.39 14.72 -1.41
C VAL A 198 -7.82 14.35 -2.83
N ALA A 199 -7.21 14.99 -3.81
CA ALA A 199 -7.52 14.80 -5.23
C ALA A 199 -6.24 14.65 -6.07
N GLY A 200 -6.32 13.86 -7.13
CA GLY A 200 -5.31 13.79 -8.18
C GLY A 200 -5.38 14.99 -9.14
N PRO A 201 -4.48 15.05 -10.13
CA PRO A 201 -4.39 16.20 -11.05
C PRO A 201 -5.59 16.34 -11.99
N ALA A 202 -6.26 15.23 -12.33
CA ALA A 202 -7.37 15.20 -13.29
C ALA A 202 -8.76 15.08 -12.62
N ASP A 203 -8.81 14.99 -11.27
CA ASP A 203 -10.06 14.79 -10.55
C ASP A 203 -10.93 16.06 -10.55
N ASP A 204 -12.24 15.89 -10.78
CA ASP A 204 -13.20 16.98 -10.66
C ASP A 204 -13.51 17.27 -9.19
N THR A 205 -12.99 18.37 -8.70
CA THR A 205 -13.16 18.82 -7.30
C THR A 205 -14.29 19.84 -7.12
N ALA A 206 -15.00 20.22 -8.18
CA ALA A 206 -16.07 21.23 -8.10
C ALA A 206 -17.15 20.89 -7.04
N PRO A 207 -17.60 19.62 -6.90
CA PRO A 207 -18.57 19.26 -5.87
C PRO A 207 -18.11 19.56 -4.43
N PHE A 208 -16.78 19.58 -4.19
CA PHE A 208 -16.16 19.73 -2.89
C PHE A 208 -15.59 21.13 -2.63
N SER A 209 -15.92 22.10 -3.48
CA SER A 209 -15.34 23.48 -3.45
C SER A 209 -15.49 24.23 -2.12
N LYS A 210 -16.47 23.87 -1.28
CA LYS A 210 -16.65 24.46 0.04
C LYS A 210 -15.73 23.89 1.13
N PHE A 211 -15.04 22.80 0.85
CA PHE A 211 -14.08 22.15 1.75
C PHE A 211 -12.66 22.47 1.36
N GLN A 212 -11.72 22.17 2.25
CA GLN A 212 -10.31 22.26 1.91
C GLN A 212 -9.93 21.12 0.95
N VAL A 213 -9.50 21.48 -0.27
CA VAL A 213 -9.07 20.55 -1.29
C VAL A 213 -7.55 20.58 -1.43
N VAL A 214 -6.91 19.44 -1.22
CA VAL A 214 -5.47 19.23 -1.43
C VAL A 214 -5.28 18.51 -2.76
N ARG A 215 -5.02 19.31 -3.80
CA ARG A 215 -4.92 18.83 -5.18
C ARG A 215 -3.50 18.38 -5.51
N ASN A 216 -3.36 17.14 -6.01
CA ASN A 216 -2.12 16.56 -6.48
C ASN A 216 -0.92 16.78 -5.53
N PRO A 217 -1.07 16.48 -4.23
CA PRO A 217 0.04 16.66 -3.30
C PRO A 217 1.21 15.75 -3.67
N PRO A 218 2.46 16.20 -3.54
CA PRO A 218 3.59 15.29 -3.58
C PRO A 218 3.44 14.25 -2.46
N LEU A 219 4.02 13.05 -2.64
CA LEU A 219 3.84 11.96 -1.67
C LEU A 219 4.32 12.32 -0.27
N SER A 220 5.34 13.15 -0.13
CA SER A 220 5.79 13.67 1.18
C SER A 220 4.69 14.45 1.89
N ALA A 221 3.99 15.34 1.18
CA ALA A 221 2.87 16.10 1.72
C ALA A 221 1.66 15.21 2.03
N LEU A 222 1.37 14.22 1.16
CA LEU A 222 0.30 13.23 1.41
C LEU A 222 0.61 12.39 2.67
N LYS A 223 1.85 11.91 2.82
CA LYS A 223 2.28 11.18 4.02
C LYS A 223 2.12 12.03 5.28
N SER A 224 2.55 13.29 5.24
CA SER A 224 2.40 14.22 6.36
C SER A 224 0.94 14.44 6.71
N LEU A 225 0.08 14.70 5.72
CA LEU A 225 -1.35 14.87 5.92
C LEU A 225 -1.98 13.60 6.53
N MET A 226 -1.67 12.41 5.98
CA MET A 226 -2.21 11.15 6.51
C MET A 226 -1.76 10.87 7.93
N SER A 227 -0.50 11.13 8.27
CA SER A 227 0.05 10.77 9.59
C SER A 227 -0.60 11.51 10.75
N GLY A 228 -1.30 12.62 10.51
CA GLY A 228 -2.02 13.41 11.51
C GLY A 228 -3.54 13.28 11.42
N ALA A 229 -4.08 12.53 10.45
CA ALA A 229 -5.53 12.39 10.31
C ALA A 229 -6.15 11.59 11.45
N ALA A 230 -7.31 12.03 11.93
CA ALA A 230 -8.10 11.29 12.90
C ALA A 230 -8.85 10.09 12.26
N LEU A 231 -9.13 10.20 10.96
CA LEU A 231 -9.87 9.19 10.19
C LEU A 231 -9.59 9.37 8.71
N PHE A 232 -9.65 8.27 7.96
CA PHE A 232 -9.70 8.27 6.49
C PHE A 232 -11.02 7.69 6.00
N ILE A 233 -11.64 8.34 5.01
CA ILE A 233 -12.83 7.83 4.31
C ILE A 233 -12.57 7.93 2.81
N GLY A 234 -12.70 6.81 2.07
CA GLY A 234 -12.48 6.85 0.63
C GLY A 234 -12.78 5.54 -0.08
N ASN A 235 -12.70 5.60 -1.40
CA ASN A 235 -12.79 4.42 -2.25
C ASN A 235 -11.57 3.52 -2.08
N ASP A 236 -11.65 2.25 -2.51
CA ASP A 236 -10.51 1.37 -2.70
C ASP A 236 -9.47 2.01 -3.61
N SER A 237 -8.41 2.55 -3.01
CA SER A 237 -7.39 3.36 -3.70
C SER A 237 -6.07 3.43 -2.92
N GLY A 238 -5.02 3.91 -3.60
CA GLY A 238 -3.69 4.08 -2.98
C GLY A 238 -3.68 4.86 -1.67
N PRO A 239 -4.37 6.00 -1.54
CA PRO A 239 -4.45 6.76 -0.29
C PRO A 239 -4.99 5.99 0.91
N ALA A 240 -5.91 5.02 0.72
CA ALA A 240 -6.40 4.15 1.81
C ALA A 240 -5.27 3.31 2.42
N HIS A 241 -4.37 2.79 1.59
CA HIS A 241 -3.20 2.03 2.05
C HIS A 241 -2.17 2.94 2.75
N VAL A 242 -2.04 4.20 2.31
CA VAL A 242 -1.19 5.19 3.01
C VAL A 242 -1.74 5.48 4.41
N ALA A 243 -3.05 5.69 4.55
CA ALA A 243 -3.71 5.87 5.84
C ALA A 243 -3.49 4.65 6.76
N ALA A 244 -3.72 3.44 6.23
CA ALA A 244 -3.50 2.19 6.96
C ALA A 244 -2.05 2.03 7.45
N ALA A 245 -1.06 2.42 6.65
CA ALA A 245 0.35 2.35 7.01
C ALA A 245 0.70 3.24 8.21
N PHE A 246 0.03 4.38 8.37
CA PHE A 246 0.16 5.24 9.55
C PHE A 246 -0.71 4.81 10.74
N GLY A 247 -1.53 3.77 10.58
CA GLY A 247 -2.44 3.30 11.62
C GLY A 247 -3.66 4.19 11.81
N VAL A 248 -3.94 5.05 10.85
CA VAL A 248 -5.16 5.87 10.84
C VAL A 248 -6.36 4.94 10.65
N PRO A 249 -7.45 5.08 11.42
CA PRO A 249 -8.68 4.34 11.19
C PRO A 249 -9.22 4.60 9.77
N VAL A 250 -9.71 3.55 9.10
CA VAL A 250 -10.10 3.62 7.67
C VAL A 250 -11.53 3.14 7.46
N VAL A 251 -12.35 3.97 6.83
CA VAL A 251 -13.58 3.52 6.15
C VAL A 251 -13.27 3.42 4.65
N ALA A 252 -13.24 2.21 4.13
CA ALA A 252 -12.93 1.92 2.73
C ALA A 252 -14.17 1.40 1.98
N LEU A 253 -14.50 2.05 0.86
CA LEU A 253 -15.64 1.72 0.02
C LEU A 253 -15.15 0.93 -1.19
N PHE A 254 -15.63 -0.30 -1.32
CA PHE A 254 -15.21 -1.23 -2.35
C PHE A 254 -16.29 -1.41 -3.42
N GLY A 255 -15.89 -1.26 -4.66
CA GLY A 255 -16.65 -1.67 -5.84
C GLY A 255 -16.31 -3.11 -6.22
N PRO A 256 -15.84 -3.36 -7.46
CA PRO A 256 -15.57 -4.70 -7.96
C PRO A 256 -14.30 -5.36 -7.40
N SER A 257 -13.48 -4.64 -6.65
CA SER A 257 -12.25 -5.19 -6.07
C SER A 257 -12.57 -6.16 -4.95
N ASP A 258 -11.77 -7.23 -4.82
CA ASP A 258 -11.88 -8.19 -3.74
C ASP A 258 -11.27 -7.64 -2.43
N PRO A 259 -12.06 -7.44 -1.37
CA PRO A 259 -11.56 -6.97 -0.08
C PRO A 259 -10.54 -7.90 0.59
N VAL A 260 -10.63 -9.21 0.35
CA VAL A 260 -9.64 -10.15 0.90
C VAL A 260 -8.25 -9.83 0.38
N THR A 261 -8.16 -9.44 -0.88
CA THR A 261 -6.88 -9.13 -1.55
C THR A 261 -6.38 -7.71 -1.24
N TRP A 262 -7.30 -6.72 -1.06
CA TRP A 262 -6.97 -5.30 -1.10
C TRP A 262 -7.42 -4.48 0.09
N ALA A 263 -8.01 -5.05 1.13
CA ALA A 263 -8.39 -4.29 2.32
C ALA A 263 -7.19 -3.52 2.93
N PRO A 264 -7.43 -2.44 3.72
CA PRO A 264 -6.37 -1.79 4.48
C PRO A 264 -5.61 -2.77 5.38
N TRP A 265 -4.30 -2.94 5.13
CA TRP A 265 -3.50 -3.96 5.81
C TRP A 265 -3.17 -3.57 7.24
N ARG A 266 -3.59 -4.40 8.21
CA ARG A 266 -3.27 -4.25 9.65
C ARG A 266 -3.56 -2.85 10.20
N ALA A 267 -4.68 -2.28 9.77
CA ALA A 267 -5.23 -1.06 10.33
C ALA A 267 -6.62 -1.35 10.90
N GLU A 268 -7.05 -0.52 11.82
CA GLU A 268 -8.45 -0.51 12.23
C GLU A 268 -9.29 -0.02 11.05
N ALA A 269 -10.06 -0.91 10.43
CA ALA A 269 -10.78 -0.59 9.20
C ALA A 269 -12.22 -1.13 9.21
N ARG A 270 -13.08 -0.40 8.53
CA ARG A 270 -14.40 -0.84 8.10
C ARG A 270 -14.43 -0.85 6.58
N VAL A 271 -14.58 -2.04 6.00
CA VAL A 271 -14.70 -2.23 4.56
C VAL A 271 -16.18 -2.40 4.23
N LEU A 272 -16.71 -1.52 3.41
CA LEU A 272 -18.09 -1.54 2.96
C LEU A 272 -18.17 -1.99 1.51
N THR A 273 -19.05 -2.94 1.24
CA THR A 273 -19.33 -3.51 -0.08
C THR A 273 -20.83 -3.62 -0.29
N SER A 274 -21.27 -3.65 -1.54
CA SER A 274 -22.67 -3.95 -1.85
C SER A 274 -22.76 -4.84 -3.09
N ASN A 275 -23.68 -5.84 -3.06
CA ASN A 275 -23.96 -6.73 -4.18
C ASN A 275 -24.47 -5.97 -5.43
N GLY A 276 -25.07 -4.79 -5.23
CA GLY A 276 -25.55 -3.92 -6.32
C GLY A 276 -24.49 -2.93 -6.82
N GLY A 277 -23.22 -3.09 -6.39
CA GLY A 277 -22.12 -2.20 -6.71
C GLY A 277 -21.97 -1.04 -5.70
N ILE A 278 -20.83 -0.36 -5.77
CA ILE A 278 -20.42 0.67 -4.81
C ILE A 278 -21.47 1.78 -4.64
N GLY A 279 -22.20 2.12 -5.71
CA GLY A 279 -23.25 3.13 -5.68
C GLY A 279 -24.47 2.77 -4.83
N GLN A 280 -24.61 1.52 -4.36
CA GLN A 280 -25.70 1.11 -3.47
C GLN A 280 -25.36 1.24 -1.97
N ILE A 281 -24.09 1.47 -1.63
CA ILE A 281 -23.69 1.72 -0.23
C ILE A 281 -24.38 3.02 0.24
N ALA A 282 -25.16 2.95 1.31
CA ALA A 282 -25.87 4.10 1.84
C ALA A 282 -24.96 5.02 2.67
N VAL A 283 -25.32 6.30 2.77
CA VAL A 283 -24.59 7.28 3.60
C VAL A 283 -24.65 6.86 5.08
N GLU A 284 -25.76 6.31 5.51
CA GLU A 284 -26.01 5.84 6.88
C GLU A 284 -25.07 4.68 7.24
N GLU A 285 -24.75 3.77 6.31
CA GLU A 285 -23.80 2.68 6.51
C GLU A 285 -22.38 3.23 6.71
N VAL A 286 -21.99 4.24 5.91
CA VAL A 286 -20.70 4.92 6.06
C VAL A 286 -20.60 5.62 7.41
N MET A 287 -21.65 6.31 7.82
CA MET A 287 -21.68 7.00 9.11
C MET A 287 -21.65 6.04 10.29
N ALA A 288 -22.37 4.93 10.23
CA ALA A 288 -22.31 3.88 11.25
C ALA A 288 -20.90 3.28 11.37
N ALA A 289 -20.20 3.09 10.23
CA ALA A 289 -18.82 2.65 10.20
C ALA A 289 -17.87 3.68 10.85
N VAL A 290 -18.07 4.97 10.59
CA VAL A 290 -17.32 6.08 11.23
C VAL A 290 -17.52 6.06 12.74
N GLU A 291 -18.75 5.96 13.21
CA GLU A 291 -19.06 5.93 14.64
C GLU A 291 -18.44 4.72 15.34
N ALA A 292 -18.49 3.56 14.70
CA ALA A 292 -17.88 2.34 15.24
C ALA A 292 -16.36 2.47 15.43
N LEU A 293 -15.66 3.11 14.47
CA LEU A 293 -14.22 3.38 14.56
C LEU A 293 -13.90 4.41 15.65
N ARG A 294 -14.66 5.50 15.74
CA ARG A 294 -14.45 6.55 16.76
C ARG A 294 -14.66 6.01 18.18
N ASN A 295 -15.68 5.18 18.38
CA ASN A 295 -15.96 4.57 19.69
C ASN A 295 -14.93 3.51 20.09
N GLY A 296 -14.32 2.80 19.11
CA GLY A 296 -13.23 1.85 19.31
C GLY A 296 -11.96 2.54 19.80
N THR A 297 -11.60 3.67 19.20
CA THR A 297 -10.41 4.46 19.55
C THR A 297 -10.48 5.02 20.98
N VAL A 298 -11.65 5.48 21.42
CA VAL A 298 -11.85 5.99 22.79
C VAL A 298 -11.65 4.90 23.86
N LYS A 299 -11.93 3.64 23.56
CA LYS A 299 -11.72 2.52 24.51
C LYS A 299 -10.25 2.06 24.59
N ALA A 300 -9.43 2.38 23.61
CA ALA A 300 -8.03 2.01 23.60
C ALA A 300 -7.12 3.06 24.30
N GLU A 301 -7.61 4.27 24.52
CA GLU A 301 -6.90 5.36 25.22
C GLU A 301 -7.31 5.49 26.71
N ALA A 302 -8.30 4.73 27.18
CA ALA A 302 -8.78 4.69 28.56
C ALA A 302 -8.28 3.45 29.31
#